data_bac9b61255cbb3fe4391b91ad87a7479
#
_entry.id   bac9b61255cbb3fe4391b91ad87a7479
#
_cell.length_a   1.000
_cell.length_b   1.000
_cell.length_c   1.000
_cell.angle_alpha   90.00
_cell.angle_beta   90.00
_cell.angle_gamma   90.00
#
_symmetry.space_group_name_H-M   'P 1'
#
loop_
_entity.id
_entity.type
_entity.pdbx_description
1 polymer ?
#
loop_
_entity_poly.entity_id
_entity_poly.type
_entity_poly.pdbx_seq_one_letter_code
_entity_poly.pdbx_strand_id
1 'polypeptide(L)'
;IMEVSPRGGGCKIAELQRLAFGVDLIENEVRAAVGMPLVDVRQTECDGHWCEFVIHARPGQSGVFKRMEIDEDIRSKYVKVVDMTTKEGDMVHPFTGANMSLGDMFLRFDSREEMDAVMARSNEWLRIILE
;
A
#
# COMPACT_ATOMS: atom_id res chain seq x y z
N ILE A 1 -24.12 6.36 0.98
CA ILE A 1 -23.08 6.78 1.98
C ILE A 1 -23.03 5.67 3.02
N MET A 2 -21.85 5.04 3.17
CA MET A 2 -21.64 3.96 4.15
C MET A 2 -21.01 4.52 5.44
N GLU A 3 -20.14 5.53 5.32
CA GLU A 3 -19.47 6.16 6.44
C GLU A 3 -19.18 7.63 6.12
N VAL A 4 -19.21 8.49 7.14
CA VAL A 4 -18.72 9.87 7.08
C VAL A 4 -17.74 10.06 8.22
N SER A 5 -16.52 10.48 7.92
CA SER A 5 -15.45 10.71 8.87
C SER A 5 -14.87 12.12 8.69
N PRO A 6 -14.45 12.79 9.77
CA PRO A 6 -13.80 14.10 9.68
C PRO A 6 -12.35 14.05 9.17
N ARG A 7 -11.82 12.87 8.86
CA ARG A 7 -10.47 12.65 8.34
C ARG A 7 -10.47 11.66 7.19
N GLY A 8 -9.43 11.65 6.40
CA GLY A 8 -9.18 10.63 5.38
C GLY A 8 -9.07 9.22 5.96
N GLY A 9 -9.26 8.22 5.11
CA GLY A 9 -9.09 6.81 5.44
C GLY A 9 -7.66 6.50 5.90
N GLY A 10 -7.51 5.46 6.74
CA GLY A 10 -6.21 4.93 7.13
C GLY A 10 -5.53 4.10 6.01
N CYS A 11 -4.39 3.49 6.35
CA CYS A 11 -3.68 2.55 5.46
C CYS A 11 -3.39 3.13 4.07
N LYS A 12 -2.94 4.38 3.97
CA LYS A 12 -2.56 5.07 2.71
C LYS A 12 -3.61 5.03 1.58
N ILE A 13 -4.90 4.87 1.89
CA ILE A 13 -5.99 4.86 0.88
C ILE A 13 -5.97 6.13 0.01
N ALA A 14 -5.63 7.29 0.58
CA ALA A 14 -5.51 8.52 -0.18
C ALA A 14 -4.38 8.46 -1.23
N GLU A 15 -3.27 7.80 -0.91
CA GLU A 15 -2.19 7.56 -1.86
C GLU A 15 -2.61 6.57 -2.97
N LEU A 16 -3.32 5.51 -2.62
CA LEU A 16 -3.90 4.59 -3.59
C LEU A 16 -4.84 5.33 -4.56
N GLN A 17 -5.69 6.22 -4.05
CA GLN A 17 -6.59 7.04 -4.86
C GLN A 17 -5.81 8.00 -5.77
N ARG A 18 -4.74 8.62 -5.26
CA ARG A 18 -3.87 9.47 -6.07
C ARG A 18 -3.23 8.70 -7.23
N LEU A 19 -2.73 7.51 -6.98
CA LEU A 19 -2.13 6.65 -8.01
C LEU A 19 -3.15 6.15 -9.04
N ALA A 20 -4.34 5.74 -8.57
CA ALA A 20 -5.36 5.14 -9.42
C ALA A 20 -6.18 6.15 -10.22
N PHE A 21 -6.42 7.34 -9.67
CA PHE A 21 -7.33 8.35 -10.23
C PHE A 21 -6.68 9.70 -10.48
N GLY A 22 -5.43 9.92 -10.07
CA GLY A 22 -4.75 11.20 -10.20
C GLY A 22 -5.28 12.31 -9.27
N VAL A 23 -6.06 11.96 -8.24
CA VAL A 23 -6.68 12.91 -7.30
C VAL A 23 -5.94 12.88 -5.97
N ASP A 24 -5.32 14.01 -5.59
CA ASP A 24 -4.63 14.14 -4.31
C ASP A 24 -5.58 14.70 -3.24
N LEU A 25 -6.17 13.79 -2.45
CA LEU A 25 -7.06 14.16 -1.34
C LEU A 25 -6.28 14.72 -0.15
N ILE A 26 -5.02 14.32 0.06
CA ILE A 26 -4.17 14.84 1.14
C ILE A 26 -3.86 16.30 0.88
N GLU A 27 -3.55 16.68 -0.36
CA GLU A 27 -3.36 18.08 -0.73
C GLU A 27 -4.61 18.90 -0.39
N ASN A 28 -5.80 18.39 -0.69
CA ASN A 28 -7.06 19.08 -0.38
C ASN A 28 -7.33 19.20 1.13
N GLU A 29 -6.98 18.18 1.92
CA GLU A 29 -7.07 18.28 3.39
C GLU A 29 -6.15 19.38 3.93
N VAL A 30 -4.91 19.44 3.44
CA VAL A 30 -3.95 20.50 3.84
C VAL A 30 -4.43 21.87 3.40
N ARG A 31 -4.90 22.03 2.15
CA ARG A 31 -5.43 23.29 1.64
C ARG A 31 -6.62 23.78 2.48
N ALA A 32 -7.56 22.88 2.79
CA ALA A 32 -8.70 23.20 3.65
C ALA A 32 -8.26 23.68 5.05
N ALA A 33 -7.30 23.00 5.65
CA ALA A 33 -6.80 23.31 6.98
C ALA A 33 -6.14 24.70 7.07
N VAL A 34 -5.52 25.17 5.99
CA VAL A 34 -4.85 26.49 5.93
C VAL A 34 -5.70 27.57 5.22
N GLY A 35 -6.96 27.27 4.91
CA GLY A 35 -7.88 28.22 4.28
C GLY A 35 -7.57 28.52 2.81
N MET A 36 -6.85 27.66 2.10
CA MET A 36 -6.58 27.78 0.67
C MET A 36 -7.73 27.20 -0.17
N PRO A 37 -7.93 27.70 -1.39
CA PRO A 37 -8.87 27.10 -2.34
C PRO A 37 -8.53 25.63 -2.59
N LEU A 38 -9.54 24.77 -2.60
CA LEU A 38 -9.38 23.35 -2.93
C LEU A 38 -9.05 23.18 -4.41
N VAL A 39 -8.24 22.19 -4.75
CA VAL A 39 -8.10 21.73 -6.12
C VAL A 39 -9.36 20.94 -6.50
N ASP A 40 -9.71 21.02 -7.78
CA ASP A 40 -10.90 20.35 -8.30
C ASP A 40 -10.74 18.82 -8.20
N VAL A 41 -11.68 18.19 -7.49
CA VAL A 41 -11.74 16.72 -7.36
C VAL A 41 -12.77 16.23 -8.36
N ARG A 42 -12.31 15.81 -9.54
CA ARG A 42 -13.18 15.17 -10.54
C ARG A 42 -13.02 13.68 -10.46
N GLN A 43 -14.13 12.98 -10.60
CA GLN A 43 -14.10 11.54 -10.83
C GLN A 43 -13.46 11.30 -12.21
N THR A 44 -12.26 10.69 -12.20
CA THR A 44 -11.58 10.23 -13.41
C THR A 44 -11.80 8.72 -13.59
N GLU A 45 -11.58 8.22 -14.78
CA GLU A 45 -11.53 6.77 -14.97
C GLU A 45 -10.29 6.19 -14.29
N CYS A 46 -10.45 5.05 -13.65
CA CYS A 46 -9.35 4.34 -13.05
C CYS A 46 -8.52 3.65 -14.13
N ASP A 47 -7.21 3.93 -14.15
CA ASP A 47 -6.29 3.25 -15.06
C ASP A 47 -5.92 1.87 -14.49
N GLY A 48 -6.64 0.84 -14.91
CA GLY A 48 -6.42 -0.54 -14.49
C GLY A 48 -7.00 -0.87 -13.11
N HIS A 49 -6.49 -1.94 -12.52
CA HIS A 49 -6.90 -2.46 -11.21
C HIS A 49 -5.77 -2.26 -10.22
N TRP A 50 -6.03 -1.51 -9.17
CA TRP A 50 -5.03 -1.15 -8.18
C TRP A 50 -5.31 -1.82 -6.85
N CYS A 51 -4.26 -2.21 -6.15
CA CYS A 51 -4.34 -2.61 -4.75
C CYS A 51 -3.18 -2.05 -3.94
N GLU A 52 -3.47 -1.78 -2.68
CA GLU A 52 -2.48 -1.60 -1.63
C GLU A 52 -2.24 -2.95 -0.95
N PHE A 53 -0.97 -3.31 -0.82
CA PHE A 53 -0.54 -4.49 -0.10
C PHE A 53 0.23 -4.07 1.15
N VAL A 54 -0.34 -4.33 2.31
CA VAL A 54 0.32 -4.09 3.60
C VAL A 54 1.38 -5.17 3.81
N ILE A 55 2.63 -4.76 3.86
CA ILE A 55 3.78 -5.65 4.06
C ILE A 55 3.87 -6.00 5.54
N HIS A 56 3.88 -7.27 5.87
CA HIS A 56 3.95 -7.73 7.25
C HIS A 56 4.67 -9.07 7.38
N ALA A 57 5.17 -9.37 8.59
CA ALA A 57 5.71 -10.69 8.90
C ALA A 57 4.60 -11.74 8.93
N ARG A 58 4.94 -12.98 8.57
CA ARG A 58 4.00 -14.11 8.64
C ARG A 58 3.66 -14.45 10.09
N PRO A 59 2.54 -15.12 10.35
CA PRO A 59 2.24 -15.66 11.66
C PRO A 59 3.40 -16.49 12.21
N GLY A 60 3.84 -16.19 13.42
CA GLY A 60 4.97 -16.87 14.06
C GLY A 60 6.37 -16.43 13.58
N GLN A 61 6.46 -15.58 12.57
CA GLN A 61 7.74 -15.04 12.10
C GLN A 61 8.15 -13.83 12.93
N SER A 62 9.32 -13.88 13.58
CA SER A 62 9.92 -12.77 14.32
C SER A 62 11.44 -12.82 14.22
N GLY A 63 12.12 -11.69 14.36
CA GLY A 63 13.57 -11.58 14.31
C GLY A 63 14.01 -10.18 13.88
N VAL A 64 15.29 -10.01 13.62
CA VAL A 64 15.84 -8.75 13.15
C VAL A 64 15.67 -8.64 11.63
N PHE A 65 15.06 -7.57 11.17
CA PHE A 65 14.82 -7.35 9.74
C PHE A 65 16.13 -7.17 8.98
N LYS A 66 16.30 -7.96 7.95
CA LYS A 66 17.44 -7.84 7.03
C LYS A 66 17.06 -7.18 5.73
N ARG A 67 16.08 -7.75 5.04
CA ARG A 67 15.56 -7.21 3.78
C ARG A 67 14.21 -7.85 3.40
N MET A 68 13.58 -7.23 2.44
CA MET A 68 12.44 -7.79 1.71
C MET A 68 12.90 -8.23 0.32
N GLU A 69 12.41 -9.38 -0.13
CA GLU A 69 12.62 -9.88 -1.48
C GLU A 69 11.28 -10.01 -2.19
N ILE A 70 11.21 -9.49 -3.41
CA ILE A 70 10.07 -9.61 -4.31
C ILE A 70 10.57 -10.32 -5.56
N ASP A 71 9.81 -11.30 -6.05
CA ASP A 71 10.08 -11.94 -7.33
C ASP A 71 10.16 -10.89 -8.44
N GLU A 72 11.20 -10.96 -9.29
CA GLU A 72 11.51 -9.91 -10.27
C GLU A 72 10.42 -9.76 -11.33
N ASP A 73 9.76 -10.85 -11.74
CA ASP A 73 8.67 -10.80 -12.70
C ASP A 73 7.46 -10.05 -12.12
N ILE A 74 7.16 -10.26 -10.83
CA ILE A 74 6.11 -9.55 -10.11
C ILE A 74 6.50 -8.09 -9.91
N ARG A 75 7.74 -7.86 -9.48
CA ARG A 75 8.27 -6.52 -9.22
C ARG A 75 8.22 -5.64 -10.47
N SER A 76 8.75 -6.12 -11.58
CA SER A 76 8.85 -5.36 -12.81
C SER A 76 7.49 -5.09 -13.46
N LYS A 77 6.58 -6.06 -13.40
CA LYS A 77 5.30 -5.98 -14.08
C LYS A 77 4.25 -5.18 -13.31
N TYR A 78 4.11 -5.45 -12.01
CA TYR A 78 2.96 -4.96 -11.24
C TYR A 78 3.31 -3.90 -10.20
N VAL A 79 4.48 -3.97 -9.55
CA VAL A 79 4.82 -3.08 -8.45
C VAL A 79 5.10 -1.67 -8.97
N LYS A 80 4.38 -0.68 -8.46
CA LYS A 80 4.54 0.74 -8.83
C LYS A 80 5.26 1.54 -7.76
N VAL A 81 4.95 1.27 -6.49
CA VAL A 81 5.59 1.93 -5.35
C VAL A 81 5.81 0.90 -4.25
N VAL A 82 6.93 1.01 -3.56
CA VAL A 82 7.22 0.33 -2.29
C VAL A 82 7.65 1.39 -1.29
N ASP A 83 6.95 1.45 -0.17
CA ASP A 83 7.23 2.39 0.92
C ASP A 83 7.43 1.61 2.22
N MET A 84 8.71 1.36 2.54
CA MET A 84 9.11 0.63 3.74
C MET A 84 9.21 1.57 4.93
N THR A 85 8.56 1.23 6.03
CA THR A 85 8.72 1.89 7.33
C THR A 85 9.77 1.22 8.20
N THR A 86 10.05 -0.06 7.94
CA THR A 86 11.04 -0.88 8.64
C THR A 86 12.40 -0.82 7.93
N LYS A 87 13.47 -0.73 8.70
CA LYS A 87 14.86 -0.67 8.22
C LYS A 87 15.63 -1.90 8.66
N GLU A 88 16.74 -2.20 7.97
CA GLU A 88 17.69 -3.23 8.41
C GLU A 88 18.13 -2.99 9.85
N GLY A 89 18.06 -4.03 10.68
CA GLY A 89 18.35 -3.98 12.11
C GLY A 89 17.13 -3.79 13.02
N ASP A 90 15.97 -3.42 12.49
CA ASP A 90 14.77 -3.27 13.30
C ASP A 90 14.22 -4.63 13.75
N MET A 91 13.66 -4.68 14.96
CA MET A 91 12.98 -5.88 15.45
C MET A 91 11.60 -6.02 14.81
N VAL A 92 11.36 -7.15 14.19
CA VAL A 92 10.09 -7.53 13.58
C VAL A 92 9.34 -8.52 14.45
N HIS A 93 8.07 -8.28 14.65
CA HIS A 93 7.15 -9.14 15.38
C HIS A 93 6.09 -9.74 14.48
N PRO A 94 5.48 -10.88 14.84
CA PRO A 94 4.39 -11.46 14.08
C PRO A 94 3.24 -10.46 13.92
N PHE A 95 2.61 -10.45 12.75
CA PHE A 95 1.50 -9.55 12.49
C PHE A 95 0.30 -9.85 13.38
N THR A 96 -0.06 -8.91 14.25
CA THR A 96 -1.23 -8.99 15.14
C THR A 96 -2.19 -7.80 14.98
N GLY A 97 -1.82 -6.83 14.14
CA GLY A 97 -2.61 -5.64 13.85
C GLY A 97 -1.85 -4.65 12.98
N ALA A 98 -2.53 -3.62 12.50
CA ALA A 98 -1.99 -2.64 11.52
C ALA A 98 -0.71 -1.92 12.00
N ASN A 99 -0.51 -1.78 13.31
CA ASN A 99 0.70 -1.21 13.91
C ASN A 99 1.95 -2.10 13.77
N MET A 100 1.80 -3.32 13.25
CA MET A 100 2.90 -4.26 12.97
C MET A 100 3.22 -4.34 11.48
N SER A 101 2.75 -3.39 10.67
CA SER A 101 3.16 -3.31 9.27
C SER A 101 4.63 -2.93 9.15
N LEU A 102 5.30 -3.49 8.16
CA LEU A 102 6.69 -3.21 7.80
C LEU A 102 6.79 -2.14 6.71
N GLY A 103 5.67 -1.84 6.08
CA GLY A 103 5.52 -0.90 4.98
C GLY A 103 4.31 -1.22 4.14
N ASP A 104 4.18 -0.50 3.03
CA ASP A 104 3.09 -0.67 2.08
C ASP A 104 3.64 -0.74 0.65
N MET A 105 2.92 -1.45 -0.20
CA MET A 105 3.26 -1.58 -1.60
C MET A 105 2.01 -1.37 -2.45
N PHE A 106 2.14 -0.62 -3.54
CA PHE A 106 1.05 -0.37 -4.47
C PHE A 106 1.31 -1.12 -5.77
N LEU A 107 0.33 -1.91 -6.18
CA LEU A 107 0.40 -2.71 -7.39
C LEU A 107 -0.73 -2.32 -8.34
N ARG A 108 -0.44 -2.37 -9.64
CA ARG A 108 -1.39 -2.14 -10.73
C ARG A 108 -1.43 -3.34 -11.65
N PHE A 109 -2.63 -3.73 -12.02
CA PHE A 109 -2.94 -4.87 -12.89
C PHE A 109 -3.82 -4.43 -14.05
N ASP A 110 -3.78 -5.19 -15.13
CA ASP A 110 -4.61 -4.91 -16.30
C ASP A 110 -6.02 -5.48 -16.18
N SER A 111 -6.22 -6.52 -15.32
CA SER A 111 -7.53 -7.08 -15.04
C SER A 111 -7.71 -7.48 -13.57
N ARG A 112 -8.95 -7.63 -13.16
CA ARG A 112 -9.33 -8.10 -11.82
C ARG A 112 -8.89 -9.55 -11.60
N GLU A 113 -9.05 -10.39 -12.60
CA GLU A 113 -8.69 -11.81 -12.56
C GLU A 113 -7.20 -11.98 -12.37
N GLU A 114 -6.39 -11.17 -13.06
CA GLU A 114 -4.93 -11.17 -12.90
C GLU A 114 -4.53 -10.73 -11.48
N MET A 115 -5.14 -9.67 -10.98
CA MET A 115 -4.92 -9.19 -9.62
C MET A 115 -5.24 -10.28 -8.60
N ASP A 116 -6.42 -10.89 -8.67
CA ASP A 116 -6.85 -11.91 -7.72
C ASP A 116 -5.92 -13.14 -7.77
N ALA A 117 -5.49 -13.57 -8.97
CA ALA A 117 -4.57 -14.70 -9.13
C ALA A 117 -3.17 -14.44 -8.55
N VAL A 118 -2.62 -13.24 -8.75
CA VAL A 118 -1.30 -12.86 -8.22
C VAL A 118 -1.37 -12.68 -6.71
N MET A 119 -2.40 -12.00 -6.21
CA MET A 119 -2.53 -11.70 -4.78
C MET A 119 -2.78 -12.96 -3.95
N ALA A 120 -3.52 -13.96 -4.48
CA ALA A 120 -3.74 -15.24 -3.81
C ALA A 120 -2.43 -16.00 -3.53
N ARG A 121 -1.37 -15.72 -4.29
CA ARG A 121 -0.05 -16.36 -4.16
C ARG A 121 1.02 -15.43 -3.56
N SER A 122 0.62 -14.39 -2.82
CA SER A 122 1.56 -13.41 -2.27
C SER A 122 2.68 -14.03 -1.44
N ASN A 123 2.43 -15.15 -0.78
CA ASN A 123 3.43 -15.90 -0.01
C ASN A 123 4.54 -16.56 -0.86
N GLU A 124 4.35 -16.70 -2.17
CA GLU A 124 5.33 -17.31 -3.07
C GLU A 124 6.32 -16.26 -3.59
N TRP A 125 5.83 -15.07 -3.93
CA TRP A 125 6.62 -14.02 -4.57
C TRP A 125 7.14 -12.93 -3.63
N LEU A 126 6.66 -12.88 -2.36
CA LEU A 126 7.13 -11.93 -1.34
C LEU A 126 7.74 -12.68 -0.16
N ARG A 127 8.96 -12.33 0.22
CA ARG A 127 9.66 -12.89 1.37
C ARG A 127 10.25 -11.80 2.24
N ILE A 128 10.01 -11.90 3.55
CA ILE A 128 10.66 -11.10 4.57
C ILE A 128 11.82 -11.93 5.14
N ILE A 129 13.04 -11.43 5.01
CA ILE A 129 14.26 -12.09 5.49
C ILE A 129 14.61 -11.49 6.84
N LEU A 130 14.63 -12.34 7.86
CA LEU A 130 14.98 -12.03 9.24
C LEU A 130 16.20 -12.84 9.68
N GLU A 131 16.92 -12.31 10.67
CA GLU A 131 17.99 -12.98 11.43
C GLU A 131 17.56 -13.26 12.86
#